data_071bab8c337c6797f6ca54663ae358fd
#
_entry.id   071bab8c337c6797f6ca54663ae358fd
#
_cell.length_a   1.000
_cell.length_b   1.000
_cell.length_c   1.000
_cell.angle_alpha   90.00
_cell.angle_beta   90.00
_cell.angle_gamma   90.00
#
_symmetry.space_group_name_H-M   'P 1'
#
loop_
_entity.id
_entity.type
_entity.pdbx_description
1 polymer ?
#
loop_
_entity_poly.entity_id
_entity_poly.type
_entity_poly.pdbx_seq_one_letter_code
_entity_poly.pdbx_strand_id
1 'polypeptide(L)'
;RRDPAIRAADAARLVALYSHGVDPAHRRLKLDVAGGPPLPPTLIQAGGAEMLLADARHLAADIRTGGGRCTLQVWPDQVHVFQALPRLSPEAVKAMKHVARFIDTSMRDNGIEAISGKAV
;
A
#
# COMPACT_ATOMS: atom_id res chain seq x y z
N ARG A 1 11.63 -12.39 11.23
CA ARG A 1 12.63 -12.08 10.17
C ARG A 1 12.85 -10.57 10.19
N ARG A 2 14.08 -10.09 10.14
CA ARG A 2 14.37 -8.65 10.12
C ARG A 2 14.21 -8.12 8.70
N ASP A 3 13.57 -6.96 8.55
CA ASP A 3 13.53 -6.23 7.28
C ASP A 3 14.96 -5.85 6.88
N PRO A 4 15.43 -6.21 5.68
CA PRO A 4 16.78 -5.88 5.22
C PRO A 4 16.93 -4.42 4.78
N ALA A 5 15.82 -3.73 4.48
CA ALA A 5 15.81 -2.36 3.93
C ALA A 5 15.58 -1.31 5.02
N ILE A 6 14.71 -1.58 5.99
CA ILE A 6 14.30 -0.61 7.02
C ILE A 6 14.50 -1.19 8.42
N ARG A 7 15.18 -0.45 9.29
CA ARG A 7 15.28 -0.80 10.71
C ARG A 7 14.16 -0.12 11.50
N ALA A 8 13.46 -0.89 12.32
CA ALA A 8 12.33 -0.41 13.12
C ALA A 8 12.70 0.81 14.01
N ALA A 9 13.91 0.82 14.56
CA ALA A 9 14.39 1.95 15.36
C ALA A 9 14.53 3.25 14.55
N ASP A 10 14.97 3.16 13.30
CA ASP A 10 15.11 4.34 12.42
C ASP A 10 13.72 4.85 12.00
N ALA A 11 12.80 3.95 11.68
CA ALA A 11 11.41 4.30 11.39
C ALA A 11 10.72 4.97 12.60
N ALA A 12 10.87 4.40 13.80
CA ALA A 12 10.32 4.98 15.02
C ALA A 12 10.87 6.39 15.29
N ARG A 13 12.17 6.60 15.03
CA ARG A 13 12.80 7.93 15.18
C ARG A 13 12.22 8.95 14.19
N LEU A 14 12.00 8.56 12.93
CA LEU A 14 11.38 9.42 11.92
C LEU A 14 9.94 9.78 12.29
N VAL A 15 9.16 8.81 12.75
CA VAL A 15 7.79 9.04 13.24
C VAL A 15 7.81 10.00 14.42
N ALA A 16 8.71 9.81 15.39
CA ALA A 16 8.84 10.72 16.54
C ALA A 16 9.20 12.15 16.14
N LEU A 17 10.06 12.34 15.15
CA LEU A 17 10.38 13.65 14.60
C LEU A 17 9.17 14.31 13.92
N TYR A 18 8.42 13.54 13.12
CA TYR A 18 7.22 14.02 12.44
C TYR A 18 6.09 14.40 13.41
N SER A 19 5.91 13.60 14.47
CA SER A 19 4.85 13.78 15.46
C SER A 19 5.26 14.62 16.66
N HIS A 20 6.44 15.24 16.63
CA HIS A 20 6.96 16.03 17.77
C HIS A 20 5.97 17.14 18.18
N GLY A 21 5.59 17.15 19.47
CA GLY A 21 4.64 18.13 20.02
C GLY A 21 3.18 17.95 19.62
N VAL A 22 2.85 16.87 18.91
CA VAL A 22 1.48 16.54 18.53
C VAL A 22 0.93 15.45 19.45
N ASP A 23 -0.33 15.61 19.90
CA ASP A 23 -1.05 14.57 20.63
C ASP A 23 -1.07 13.26 19.82
N PRO A 24 -0.61 12.12 20.37
CA PRO A 24 -0.67 10.83 19.69
C PRO A 24 -2.08 10.40 19.25
N ALA A 25 -3.13 10.92 19.91
CA ALA A 25 -4.53 10.67 19.55
C ALA A 25 -5.04 11.59 18.43
N HIS A 26 -4.21 12.52 17.94
CA HIS A 26 -4.62 13.46 16.90
C HIS A 26 -5.06 12.70 15.63
N ARG A 27 -6.22 13.07 15.08
CA ARG A 27 -6.86 12.39 13.93
C ARG A 27 -5.99 12.22 12.68
N ARG A 28 -4.94 13.06 12.51
CA ARG A 28 -3.98 12.93 11.40
C ARG A 28 -2.91 11.86 11.66
N LEU A 29 -2.72 11.45 12.91
CA LEU A 29 -1.80 10.39 13.31
C LEU A 29 -2.51 9.05 13.47
N LYS A 30 -3.80 9.07 13.77
CA LYS A 30 -4.62 7.87 13.97
C LYS A 30 -5.82 7.90 13.01
N LEU A 31 -5.69 7.18 11.90
CA LEU A 31 -6.76 7.05 10.92
C LEU A 31 -7.76 5.99 11.39
N ASP A 32 -9.02 6.34 11.42
CA ASP A 32 -10.14 5.40 11.62
C ASP A 32 -10.71 5.01 10.25
N VAL A 33 -10.07 4.04 9.62
CA VAL A 33 -10.48 3.55 8.30
C VAL A 33 -11.70 2.64 8.40
N ALA A 34 -11.80 1.86 9.48
CA ALA A 34 -12.90 0.92 9.67
C ALA A 34 -14.23 1.62 10.04
N GLY A 35 -14.17 2.75 10.78
CA GLY A 35 -15.32 3.55 11.17
C GLY A 35 -15.64 4.70 10.22
N GLY A 36 -14.82 4.93 9.21
CA GLY A 36 -14.99 5.98 8.20
C GLY A 36 -15.88 5.55 7.01
N PRO A 37 -16.08 6.44 6.03
CA PRO A 37 -16.78 6.09 4.80
C PRO A 37 -15.98 5.03 4.02
N PRO A 38 -16.66 4.13 3.26
CA PRO A 38 -15.99 3.12 2.46
C PRO A 38 -14.95 3.74 1.51
N LEU A 39 -13.74 3.21 1.54
CA LEU A 39 -12.70 3.63 0.61
C LEU A 39 -12.99 3.09 -0.81
N PRO A 40 -12.53 3.79 -1.86
CA PRO A 40 -12.61 3.30 -3.22
C PRO A 40 -11.86 1.96 -3.37
N PRO A 41 -12.03 1.24 -4.50
CA PRO A 41 -11.26 0.03 -4.76
C PRO A 41 -9.78 0.25 -4.49
N THR A 42 -9.22 -0.58 -3.63
CA THR A 42 -7.85 -0.41 -3.12
C THR A 42 -7.01 -1.65 -3.40
N LEU A 43 -5.82 -1.47 -3.93
CA LEU A 43 -4.79 -2.50 -4.05
C LEU A 43 -3.63 -2.17 -3.11
N ILE A 44 -3.30 -3.11 -2.22
CA ILE A 44 -2.11 -3.05 -1.37
C ILE A 44 -1.14 -4.13 -1.83
N GLN A 45 0.11 -3.75 -2.09
CA GLN A 45 1.19 -4.69 -2.35
C GLN A 45 2.25 -4.55 -1.26
N ALA A 46 2.62 -5.65 -0.64
CA ALA A 46 3.62 -5.68 0.41
C ALA A 46 4.65 -6.80 0.16
N GLY A 47 5.89 -6.56 0.51
CA GLY A 47 6.93 -7.58 0.53
C GLY A 47 6.77 -8.50 1.73
N GLY A 48 7.03 -9.80 1.55
CA GLY A 48 6.97 -10.78 2.63
C GLY A 48 8.09 -10.62 3.66
N ALA A 49 9.15 -9.89 3.32
CA ALA A 49 10.31 -9.65 4.17
C ALA A 49 10.36 -8.21 4.75
N GLU A 50 9.33 -7.39 4.52
CA GLU A 50 9.32 -6.02 5.02
C GLU A 50 8.66 -5.89 6.40
N MET A 51 9.07 -4.85 7.15
CA MET A 51 8.53 -4.59 8.49
C MET A 51 7.08 -4.09 8.47
N LEU A 52 6.63 -3.46 7.38
CA LEU A 52 5.29 -2.90 7.25
C LEU A 52 4.23 -3.94 6.83
N LEU A 53 4.60 -5.23 6.71
CA LEU A 53 3.66 -6.28 6.31
C LEU A 53 2.47 -6.42 7.29
N ALA A 54 2.72 -6.26 8.60
CA ALA A 54 1.65 -6.31 9.60
C ALA A 54 0.68 -5.14 9.42
N ASP A 55 1.21 -3.94 9.22
CA ASP A 55 0.41 -2.73 8.99
C ASP A 55 -0.40 -2.82 7.69
N ALA A 56 0.20 -3.37 6.62
CA ALA A 56 -0.50 -3.63 5.36
C ALA A 56 -1.69 -4.60 5.53
N ARG A 57 -1.53 -5.63 6.37
CA ARG A 57 -2.60 -6.58 6.70
C ARG A 57 -3.71 -5.93 7.51
N HIS A 58 -3.36 -5.13 8.52
CA HIS A 58 -4.32 -4.40 9.34
C HIS A 58 -5.11 -3.41 8.47
N LEU A 59 -4.42 -2.59 7.68
CA LEU A 59 -5.09 -1.64 6.78
C LEU A 59 -6.03 -2.33 5.80
N ALA A 60 -5.64 -3.47 5.22
CA ALA A 60 -6.52 -4.23 4.34
C ALA A 60 -7.76 -4.78 5.06
N ALA A 61 -7.62 -5.17 6.33
CA ALA A 61 -8.74 -5.62 7.16
C ALA A 61 -9.67 -4.44 7.49
N ASP A 62 -9.13 -3.30 7.91
CA ASP A 62 -9.89 -2.10 8.25
C ASP A 62 -10.70 -1.58 7.05
N ILE A 63 -10.09 -1.55 5.85
CA ILE A 63 -10.79 -1.16 4.62
C ILE A 63 -12.00 -2.07 4.37
N ARG A 64 -11.83 -3.39 4.52
CA ARG A 64 -12.93 -4.35 4.32
C ARG A 64 -14.01 -4.22 5.39
N THR A 65 -13.62 -4.00 6.64
CA THR A 65 -14.55 -3.76 7.76
C THR A 65 -15.37 -2.50 7.53
N GLY A 66 -14.77 -1.43 6.99
CA GLY A 66 -15.45 -0.20 6.59
C GLY A 66 -16.28 -0.32 5.31
N GLY A 67 -16.44 -1.53 4.73
CA GLY A 67 -17.25 -1.78 3.53
C GLY A 67 -16.53 -1.49 2.20
N GLY A 68 -15.24 -1.15 2.23
CA GLY A 68 -14.43 -0.95 1.03
C GLY A 68 -13.95 -2.26 0.40
N ARG A 69 -13.69 -2.24 -0.91
CA ARG A 69 -13.08 -3.37 -1.65
C ARG A 69 -11.55 -3.25 -1.58
N CYS A 70 -10.87 -4.20 -0.93
CA CYS A 70 -9.42 -4.22 -0.83
C CYS A 70 -8.82 -5.55 -1.28
N THR A 71 -7.85 -5.49 -2.19
CA THR A 71 -6.99 -6.61 -2.58
C THR A 71 -5.62 -6.42 -1.94
N LEU A 72 -5.20 -7.37 -1.10
CA LEU A 72 -3.85 -7.41 -0.55
C LEU A 72 -3.04 -8.50 -1.27
N GLN A 73 -1.91 -8.11 -1.84
CA GLN A 73 -0.93 -9.02 -2.45
C GLN A 73 0.35 -9.00 -1.62
N VAL A 74 0.66 -10.14 -1.02
CA VAL A 74 1.94 -10.34 -0.31
C VAL A 74 2.90 -11.08 -1.24
N TRP A 75 4.03 -10.46 -1.53
CA TRP A 75 5.07 -11.00 -2.39
C TRP A 75 6.16 -11.67 -1.56
N PRO A 76 6.26 -13.01 -1.57
CA PRO A 76 7.23 -13.74 -0.75
C PRO A 76 8.66 -13.24 -0.97
N ASP A 77 9.39 -13.12 0.12
CA ASP A 77 10.82 -12.74 0.14
C ASP A 77 11.17 -11.36 -0.45
N GLN A 78 10.17 -10.59 -0.90
CA GLN A 78 10.41 -9.24 -1.40
C GLN A 78 10.58 -8.25 -0.23
N VAL A 79 11.43 -7.25 -0.46
CA VAL A 79 11.73 -6.16 0.49
C VAL A 79 10.76 -4.99 0.31
N HIS A 80 10.86 -4.01 1.19
CA HIS A 80 10.11 -2.76 1.06
C HIS A 80 10.41 -2.08 -0.29
N VAL A 81 9.35 -1.61 -0.96
CA VAL A 81 9.40 -0.92 -2.27
C VAL A 81 10.09 -1.74 -3.37
N PHE A 82 10.03 -3.07 -3.31
CA PHE A 82 10.66 -3.94 -4.31
C PHE A 82 10.21 -3.62 -5.75
N GLN A 83 9.03 -3.04 -5.95
CA GLN A 83 8.49 -2.62 -7.24
C GLN A 83 9.40 -1.59 -7.95
N ALA A 84 10.18 -0.81 -7.18
CA ALA A 84 11.14 0.16 -7.72
C ALA A 84 12.43 -0.50 -8.24
N LEU A 85 12.58 -1.82 -8.10
CA LEU A 85 13.78 -2.58 -8.42
C LEU A 85 13.58 -3.57 -9.59
N PRO A 86 13.06 -3.13 -10.76
CA PRO A 86 12.70 -4.05 -11.85
C PRO A 86 13.89 -4.77 -12.48
N ARG A 87 15.11 -4.23 -12.30
CA ARG A 87 16.35 -4.88 -12.78
C ARG A 87 16.88 -5.95 -11.81
N LEU A 88 16.44 -5.95 -10.56
CA LEU A 88 16.91 -6.85 -9.51
C LEU A 88 15.88 -7.94 -9.17
N SER A 89 14.60 -7.68 -9.46
CA SER A 89 13.52 -8.60 -9.12
C SER A 89 12.53 -8.72 -10.28
N PRO A 90 12.39 -9.90 -10.90
CA PRO A 90 11.33 -10.16 -11.86
C PRO A 90 9.93 -10.04 -11.24
N GLU A 91 9.80 -10.20 -9.93
CA GLU A 91 8.58 -9.98 -9.16
C GLU A 91 8.13 -8.53 -9.22
N ALA A 92 9.07 -7.57 -9.25
CA ALA A 92 8.77 -6.15 -9.40
C ALA A 92 7.99 -5.86 -10.71
N VAL A 93 8.43 -6.46 -11.81
CA VAL A 93 7.76 -6.32 -13.12
C VAL A 93 6.35 -6.93 -13.07
N LYS A 94 6.21 -8.12 -12.46
CA LYS A 94 4.90 -8.77 -12.29
C LYS A 94 3.97 -7.92 -11.42
N ALA A 95 4.47 -7.41 -10.30
CA ALA A 95 3.72 -6.55 -9.39
C ALA A 95 3.19 -5.29 -10.10
N MET A 96 4.03 -4.62 -10.89
CA MET A 96 3.62 -3.45 -11.66
C MET A 96 2.58 -3.78 -12.75
N LYS A 97 2.65 -4.96 -13.37
CA LYS A 97 1.59 -5.42 -14.28
C LYS A 97 0.26 -5.64 -13.55
N HIS A 98 0.30 -6.09 -12.29
CA HIS A 98 -0.91 -6.20 -11.47
C HIS A 98 -1.49 -4.82 -11.12
N VAL A 99 -0.63 -3.84 -10.80
CA VAL A 99 -1.06 -2.44 -10.58
C VAL A 99 -1.77 -1.89 -11.82
N ALA A 100 -1.15 -2.03 -13.00
CA ALA A 100 -1.73 -1.54 -14.26
C ALA A 100 -3.11 -2.16 -14.53
N ARG A 101 -3.25 -3.48 -14.38
CA ARG A 101 -4.54 -4.17 -14.54
C ARG A 101 -5.58 -3.72 -13.51
N PHE A 102 -5.17 -3.54 -12.26
CA PHE A 102 -6.06 -3.07 -11.21
C PHE A 102 -6.61 -1.68 -11.52
N ILE A 103 -5.76 -0.75 -11.96
CA ILE A 103 -6.16 0.60 -12.36
C ILE A 103 -7.16 0.53 -13.53
N ASP A 104 -6.81 -0.19 -14.60
CA ASP A 104 -7.66 -0.33 -15.80
C ASP A 104 -9.05 -0.89 -15.43
N THR A 105 -9.11 -1.96 -14.65
CA THR A 105 -10.37 -2.55 -14.20
C THR A 105 -11.18 -1.58 -13.33
N SER A 106 -10.52 -0.93 -12.36
CA SER A 106 -11.21 -0.01 -11.45
C SER A 106 -11.75 1.23 -12.16
N MET A 107 -11.07 1.71 -13.19
CA MET A 107 -11.54 2.83 -14.00
C MET A 107 -12.77 2.44 -14.84
N ARG A 108 -12.76 1.26 -15.45
CA ARG A 108 -13.91 0.75 -16.22
C ARG A 108 -15.13 0.53 -15.33
N ASP A 109 -14.96 -0.07 -14.17
CA ASP A 109 -16.03 -0.31 -13.20
C ASP A 109 -16.70 1.00 -12.73
N ASN A 110 -15.96 2.12 -12.74
CA ASN A 110 -16.47 3.44 -12.37
C ASN A 110 -16.94 4.28 -13.57
N GLY A 111 -17.07 3.70 -14.78
CA GLY A 111 -17.53 4.40 -15.99
C GLY A 111 -16.56 5.45 -16.53
N ILE A 112 -15.31 5.45 -16.11
CA ILE A 112 -14.27 6.34 -16.61
C ILE A 112 -13.63 5.65 -17.83
N GLU A 113 -13.96 6.10 -19.04
CA GLU A 113 -13.28 5.63 -20.23
C GLU A 113 -11.79 5.93 -20.14
N ALA A 114 -10.98 4.89 -20.35
CA ALA A 114 -9.54 5.07 -20.45
C ALA A 114 -9.24 6.07 -21.58
N ILE A 115 -8.55 7.16 -21.26
CA ILE A 115 -8.03 8.08 -22.29
C ILE A 115 -7.03 7.27 -23.10
N SER A 116 -7.47 6.77 -24.25
CA SER A 116 -6.61 6.12 -25.22
C SER A 116 -5.63 7.17 -25.77
N GLY A 117 -4.48 7.28 -25.12
CA GLY A 117 -3.37 8.06 -25.64
C GLY A 117 -2.87 7.41 -26.94
N LYS A 118 -3.45 7.80 -28.08
CA LYS A 118 -2.76 7.64 -29.35
C LYS A 118 -1.54 8.50 -29.28
N ALA A 119 -0.37 7.88 -29.11
CA ALA A 119 0.90 8.54 -29.41
C ALA A 119 0.84 8.96 -30.88
N VAL A 120 1.00 10.27 -31.11
CA VAL A 120 1.26 10.86 -32.43
C VAL A 120 2.73 10.71 -32.72
#